data_df18908948a6b359198b5027cd3d123d
#
_entry.id   df18908948a6b359198b5027cd3d123d
#
_cell.length_a   1.000
_cell.length_b   1.000
_cell.length_c   1.000
_cell.angle_alpha   90.00
_cell.angle_beta   90.00
_cell.angle_gamma   90.00
#
_symmetry.space_group_name_H-M   'P 1'
#
loop_
_entity.id
_entity.type
_entity.pdbx_description
1 polymer ?
#
loop_
_entity_poly.entity_id
_entity_poly.type
_entity_poly.pdbx_seq_one_letter_code
_entity_poly.pdbx_strand_id
1 'polypeptide(L)'
;HTLTGLSVGLEACRVMIDKDVNVTKAQLGILEESAKRGLTDVRRSVDKLKPDALERYSLKEALDMMIMDYQRLTDVTILYLCHLPLVNLNADEEEIVYRVVQEGMTNSVRHGHATKIYVSIAQADNNLIIIIEDNGQGCKNIKPGFGIHHLTERIDLLQGRIRYYGDKGFELIVEIPMRRGENNG
;
A
#
# COMPACT_ATOMS: atom_id res chain seq x y z
N HIS A 1 7.28 21.97 11.26
CA HIS A 1 8.69 22.16 11.61
C HIS A 1 9.66 21.48 10.62
N THR A 2 9.35 20.28 10.15
CA THR A 2 10.24 19.52 9.23
C THR A 2 10.43 20.22 7.88
N LEU A 3 9.36 20.74 7.26
CA LEU A 3 9.44 21.44 5.98
C LEU A 3 10.25 22.76 6.08
N THR A 4 10.09 23.49 7.15
CA THR A 4 10.86 24.70 7.41
C THR A 4 12.35 24.39 7.58
N GLY A 5 12.68 23.33 8.32
CA GLY A 5 14.07 22.88 8.50
C GLY A 5 14.71 22.43 7.18
N LEU A 6 13.94 21.73 6.31
CA LEU A 6 14.41 21.35 4.96
C LEU A 6 14.70 22.58 4.09
N SER A 7 13.81 23.58 4.09
CA SER A 7 14.00 24.81 3.31
C SER A 7 15.26 25.56 3.73
N VAL A 8 15.46 25.77 5.03
CA VAL A 8 16.65 26.45 5.57
C VAL A 8 17.93 25.65 5.27
N GLY A 9 17.87 24.31 5.42
CA GLY A 9 19.02 23.44 5.14
C GLY A 9 19.42 23.46 3.66
N LEU A 10 18.45 23.46 2.72
CA LEU A 10 18.71 23.56 1.29
C LEU A 10 19.31 24.93 0.93
N GLU A 11 18.86 25.99 1.57
CA GLU A 11 19.44 27.33 1.37
C GLU A 11 20.89 27.39 1.87
N ALA A 12 21.19 26.80 3.00
CA ALA A 12 22.56 26.66 3.50
C ALA A 12 23.43 25.85 2.53
N CYS A 13 22.94 24.74 1.98
CA CYS A 13 23.66 23.97 0.97
C CYS A 13 23.96 24.79 -0.28
N ARG A 14 23.01 25.61 -0.74
CA ARG A 14 23.20 26.48 -1.90
C ARG A 14 24.32 27.51 -1.70
N VAL A 15 24.48 28.02 -0.48
CA VAL A 15 25.57 28.99 -0.15
C VAL A 15 26.92 28.29 0.01
N MET A 16 26.92 27.03 0.46
CA MET A 16 28.13 26.28 0.79
C MET A 16 28.71 25.47 -0.37
N ILE A 17 27.94 25.23 -1.43
CA ILE A 17 28.35 24.33 -2.53
C ILE A 17 29.64 24.75 -3.21
N ASP A 18 29.85 26.04 -3.36
CA ASP A 18 31.05 26.60 -3.97
C ASP A 18 32.24 26.70 -2.99
N LYS A 19 31.99 26.54 -1.69
CA LYS A 19 33.01 26.64 -0.63
C LYS A 19 33.56 25.28 -0.20
N ASP A 20 32.67 24.33 0.04
CA ASP A 20 33.00 22.97 0.46
C ASP A 20 31.97 21.97 -0.04
N VAL A 21 32.33 21.30 -1.14
CA VAL A 21 31.48 20.30 -1.78
C VAL A 21 31.23 19.07 -0.87
N ASN A 22 32.24 18.69 -0.05
CA ASN A 22 32.11 17.48 0.79
C ASN A 22 31.16 17.72 1.96
N VAL A 23 31.26 18.88 2.61
CA VAL A 23 30.33 19.30 3.67
C VAL A 23 28.93 19.47 3.08
N THR A 24 28.80 20.05 1.90
CA THR A 24 27.50 20.20 1.23
C THR A 24 26.85 18.85 0.91
N LYS A 25 27.62 17.88 0.39
CA LYS A 25 27.11 16.51 0.15
C LYS A 25 26.63 15.82 1.42
N ALA A 26 27.39 15.93 2.52
CA ALA A 26 26.99 15.37 3.81
C ALA A 26 25.68 16.01 4.30
N GLN A 27 25.54 17.32 4.19
CA GLN A 27 24.33 18.06 4.59
C GLN A 27 23.13 17.67 3.73
N LEU A 28 23.30 17.49 2.41
CA LEU A 28 22.25 17.01 1.52
C LEU A 28 21.76 15.62 1.91
N GLY A 29 22.65 14.70 2.31
CA GLY A 29 22.27 13.39 2.83
C GLY A 29 21.40 13.46 4.09
N ILE A 30 21.73 14.35 5.03
CA ILE A 30 20.93 14.59 6.23
C ILE A 30 19.54 15.14 5.87
N LEU A 31 19.47 16.06 4.92
CA LEU A 31 18.21 16.65 4.46
C LEU A 31 17.34 15.61 3.73
N GLU A 32 17.95 14.75 2.91
CA GLU A 32 17.25 13.66 2.24
C GLU A 32 16.62 12.70 3.25
N GLU A 33 17.35 12.31 4.29
CA GLU A 33 16.84 11.44 5.35
C GLU A 33 15.72 12.12 6.15
N SER A 34 15.86 13.41 6.42
CA SER A 34 14.84 14.21 7.10
C SER A 34 13.56 14.33 6.27
N ALA A 35 13.68 14.51 4.96
CA ALA A 35 12.55 14.52 4.03
C ALA A 35 11.83 13.17 4.00
N LYS A 36 12.57 12.07 3.93
CA LYS A 36 12.02 10.71 3.96
C LYS A 36 11.26 10.44 5.27
N ARG A 37 11.81 10.86 6.41
CA ARG A 37 11.12 10.76 7.72
C ARG A 37 9.83 11.59 7.75
N GLY A 38 9.89 12.86 7.35
CA GLY A 38 8.72 13.73 7.29
C GLY A 38 7.62 13.20 6.38
N LEU A 39 7.98 12.64 5.22
CA LEU A 39 7.02 11.98 4.32
C LEU A 39 6.38 10.74 4.97
N THR A 40 7.14 9.99 5.73
CA THR A 40 6.64 8.84 6.50
C THR A 40 5.63 9.28 7.57
N ASP A 41 5.92 10.35 8.29
CA ASP A 41 5.01 10.88 9.34
C ASP A 41 3.70 11.40 8.74
N VAL A 42 3.77 12.07 7.58
CA VAL A 42 2.57 12.51 6.85
C VAL A 42 1.77 11.30 6.39
N ARG A 43 2.41 10.30 5.79
CA ARG A 43 1.73 9.05 5.38
C ARG A 43 1.05 8.37 6.57
N ARG A 44 1.73 8.20 7.70
CA ARG A 44 1.14 7.64 8.93
C ARG A 44 -0.09 8.41 9.41
N SER A 45 -0.10 9.72 9.25
CA SER A 45 -1.23 10.55 9.63
C SER A 45 -2.41 10.38 8.67
N VAL A 46 -2.13 10.23 7.37
CA VAL A 46 -3.14 9.99 6.32
C VAL A 46 -3.66 8.54 6.36
N ASP A 47 -2.79 7.57 6.64
CA ASP A 47 -3.17 6.14 6.73
C ASP A 47 -4.13 5.83 7.89
N LYS A 48 -4.25 6.73 8.87
CA LYS A 48 -5.26 6.64 9.94
C LYS A 48 -6.65 7.12 9.50
N LEU A 49 -6.74 7.81 8.37
CA LEU A 49 -8.01 8.26 7.82
C LEU A 49 -8.61 7.14 6.96
N LYS A 50 -9.90 6.92 7.10
CA LYS A 50 -10.64 6.03 6.19
C LYS A 50 -10.45 6.55 4.76
N PRO A 51 -10.25 5.67 3.74
CA PRO A 51 -10.18 6.11 2.35
C PRO A 51 -11.45 6.88 1.96
N ASP A 52 -11.28 8.09 1.39
CA ASP A 52 -12.41 8.95 0.97
C ASP A 52 -13.39 8.22 0.04
N ALA A 53 -12.87 7.25 -0.75
CA ALA A 53 -13.70 6.43 -1.62
C ALA A 53 -14.71 5.58 -0.83
N LEU A 54 -14.32 5.02 0.32
CA LEU A 54 -15.19 4.22 1.18
C LEU A 54 -16.15 5.06 2.04
N GLU A 55 -15.98 6.37 2.08
CA GLU A 55 -16.96 7.27 2.69
C GLU A 55 -18.13 7.59 1.74
N ARG A 56 -17.92 7.47 0.43
CA ARG A 56 -18.86 7.89 -0.61
C ARG A 56 -19.46 6.75 -1.40
N TYR A 57 -18.77 5.63 -1.49
CA TYR A 57 -19.10 4.50 -2.35
C TYR A 57 -19.05 3.20 -1.57
N SER A 58 -19.79 2.19 -2.02
CA SER A 58 -19.60 0.82 -1.53
C SER A 58 -18.19 0.31 -1.86
N LEU A 59 -17.70 -0.67 -1.10
CA LEU A 59 -16.40 -1.27 -1.36
C LEU A 59 -16.25 -1.73 -2.82
N LYS A 60 -17.31 -2.35 -3.38
CA LYS A 60 -17.30 -2.80 -4.78
C LYS A 60 -17.07 -1.64 -5.74
N GLU A 61 -17.84 -0.58 -5.62
CA GLU A 61 -17.70 0.60 -6.48
C GLU A 61 -16.34 1.27 -6.31
N ALA A 62 -15.85 1.38 -5.07
CA ALA A 62 -14.55 1.96 -4.79
C ALA A 62 -13.40 1.14 -5.41
N LEU A 63 -13.48 -0.20 -5.37
CA LEU A 63 -12.51 -1.08 -6.03
C LEU A 63 -12.60 -0.99 -7.55
N ASP A 64 -13.80 -1.02 -8.11
CA ASP A 64 -14.00 -0.91 -9.56
C ASP A 64 -13.42 0.41 -10.09
N MET A 65 -13.69 1.53 -9.40
CA MET A 65 -13.14 2.84 -9.77
C MET A 65 -11.60 2.86 -9.67
N MET A 66 -11.05 2.35 -8.59
CA MET A 66 -9.60 2.30 -8.38
C MET A 66 -8.92 1.48 -9.48
N ILE A 67 -9.44 0.31 -9.82
CA ILE A 67 -8.90 -0.57 -10.86
C ILE A 67 -8.98 0.10 -12.24
N MET A 68 -10.11 0.72 -12.57
CA MET A 68 -10.27 1.48 -13.81
C MET A 68 -9.28 2.63 -13.93
N ASP A 69 -9.07 3.39 -12.85
CA ASP A 69 -8.10 4.49 -12.84
C ASP A 69 -6.67 3.99 -13.02
N TYR A 70 -6.30 2.88 -12.36
CA TYR A 70 -4.99 2.27 -12.57
C TYR A 70 -4.77 1.85 -14.03
N GLN A 71 -5.73 1.14 -14.64
CA GLN A 71 -5.65 0.74 -16.04
C GLN A 71 -5.57 1.93 -17.00
N ARG A 72 -6.25 3.02 -16.67
CA ARG A 72 -6.24 4.25 -17.49
C ARG A 72 -4.93 5.04 -17.37
N LEU A 73 -4.31 5.05 -16.20
CA LEU A 73 -3.11 5.84 -15.90
C LEU A 73 -1.81 5.07 -16.12
N THR A 74 -1.89 3.75 -16.30
CA THR A 74 -0.75 2.87 -16.52
C THR A 74 -1.07 1.90 -17.66
N ASP A 75 -0.05 1.44 -18.37
CA ASP A 75 -0.22 0.43 -19.44
C ASP A 75 -0.36 -1.00 -18.87
N VAL A 76 -0.98 -1.14 -17.69
CA VAL A 76 -1.12 -2.42 -16.98
C VAL A 76 -2.51 -2.98 -17.19
N THR A 77 -2.58 -4.26 -17.58
CA THR A 77 -3.83 -5.01 -17.62
C THR A 77 -4.12 -5.60 -16.24
N ILE A 78 -5.28 -5.31 -15.66
CA ILE A 78 -5.68 -5.86 -14.37
C ILE A 78 -6.86 -6.81 -14.57
N LEU A 79 -6.68 -8.07 -14.17
CA LEU A 79 -7.75 -9.06 -14.10
C LEU A 79 -8.26 -9.10 -12.65
N TYR A 80 -9.48 -8.63 -12.46
CA TYR A 80 -10.13 -8.57 -11.13
C TYR A 80 -11.26 -9.57 -11.03
N LEU A 81 -11.19 -10.47 -10.04
CA LEU A 81 -12.23 -11.45 -9.72
C LEU A 81 -12.65 -11.31 -8.26
N CYS A 82 -13.93 -11.13 -8.03
CA CYS A 82 -14.51 -11.10 -6.70
C CYS A 82 -15.62 -12.15 -6.59
N HIS A 83 -15.37 -13.17 -5.77
CA HIS A 83 -16.28 -14.29 -5.52
C HIS A 83 -16.98 -14.22 -4.15
N LEU A 84 -16.96 -13.03 -3.54
CA LEU A 84 -17.52 -12.77 -2.23
C LEU A 84 -18.59 -11.69 -2.32
N PRO A 85 -19.76 -11.87 -1.71
CA PRO A 85 -20.70 -10.77 -1.51
C PRO A 85 -20.11 -9.78 -0.51
N LEU A 86 -19.49 -8.70 -1.02
CA LEU A 86 -18.79 -7.67 -0.22
C LEU A 86 -19.72 -6.93 0.77
N VAL A 87 -21.02 -7.11 0.66
CA VAL A 87 -22.03 -6.51 1.55
C VAL A 87 -22.04 -7.07 2.98
N ASN A 88 -21.34 -8.16 3.23
CA ASN A 88 -21.26 -8.81 4.54
C ASN A 88 -20.00 -8.47 5.33
N LEU A 89 -19.17 -7.57 4.79
CA LEU A 89 -17.96 -7.10 5.46
C LEU A 89 -18.29 -5.94 6.40
N ASN A 90 -17.63 -5.91 7.57
CA ASN A 90 -17.67 -4.74 8.43
C ASN A 90 -16.72 -3.64 7.93
N ALA A 91 -16.78 -2.46 8.52
CA ALA A 91 -16.02 -1.29 8.06
C ALA A 91 -14.50 -1.51 8.08
N ASP A 92 -13.97 -2.25 9.06
CA ASP A 92 -12.54 -2.54 9.17
C ASP A 92 -12.09 -3.56 8.11
N GLU A 93 -12.94 -4.56 7.84
CA GLU A 93 -12.72 -5.53 6.77
C GLU A 93 -12.79 -4.87 5.39
N GLU A 94 -13.75 -3.96 5.16
CA GLU A 94 -13.82 -3.19 3.91
C GLU A 94 -12.56 -2.33 3.70
N GLU A 95 -12.12 -1.63 4.76
CA GLU A 95 -10.92 -0.78 4.67
C GLU A 95 -9.69 -1.61 4.36
N ILE A 96 -9.50 -2.76 5.01
CA ILE A 96 -8.32 -3.58 4.78
C ILE A 96 -8.32 -4.18 3.37
N VAL A 97 -9.48 -4.64 2.85
CA VAL A 97 -9.58 -5.09 1.45
C VAL A 97 -9.15 -4.00 0.48
N TYR A 98 -9.70 -2.80 0.63
CA TYR A 98 -9.36 -1.66 -0.22
C TYR A 98 -7.86 -1.36 -0.20
N ARG A 99 -7.25 -1.30 0.99
CA ARG A 99 -5.82 -0.99 1.14
C ARG A 99 -4.90 -2.10 0.65
N VAL A 100 -5.26 -3.36 0.86
CA VAL A 100 -4.49 -4.50 0.33
C VAL A 100 -4.43 -4.44 -1.20
N VAL A 101 -5.58 -4.21 -1.85
CA VAL A 101 -5.63 -4.08 -3.31
C VAL A 101 -4.83 -2.86 -3.78
N GLN A 102 -4.99 -1.71 -3.13
CA GLN A 102 -4.26 -0.48 -3.45
C GLN A 102 -2.75 -0.66 -3.35
N GLU A 103 -2.27 -1.21 -2.24
CA GLU A 103 -0.84 -1.39 -1.98
C GLU A 103 -0.24 -2.46 -2.90
N GLY A 104 -0.97 -3.57 -3.10
CA GLY A 104 -0.52 -4.63 -4.00
C GLY A 104 -0.34 -4.14 -5.43
N MET A 105 -1.35 -3.46 -6.01
CA MET A 105 -1.25 -2.86 -7.34
C MET A 105 -0.12 -1.82 -7.42
N THR A 106 0.03 -0.99 -6.38
CA THR A 106 1.10 0.01 -6.32
C THR A 106 2.48 -0.66 -6.35
N ASN A 107 2.67 -1.72 -5.58
CA ASN A 107 3.93 -2.44 -5.53
C ASN A 107 4.25 -3.14 -6.86
N SER A 108 3.25 -3.76 -7.49
CA SER A 108 3.37 -4.39 -8.79
C SER A 108 3.85 -3.42 -9.88
N VAL A 109 3.29 -2.20 -9.91
CA VAL A 109 3.66 -1.18 -10.90
C VAL A 109 5.02 -0.54 -10.57
N ARG A 110 5.21 -0.09 -9.33
CA ARG A 110 6.39 0.72 -8.95
C ARG A 110 7.66 -0.11 -8.79
N HIS A 111 7.53 -1.31 -8.27
CA HIS A 111 8.67 -2.17 -7.93
C HIS A 111 8.80 -3.37 -8.85
N GLY A 112 7.67 -3.94 -9.29
CA GLY A 112 7.64 -5.10 -10.17
C GLY A 112 7.80 -4.76 -11.64
N HIS A 113 7.53 -3.52 -12.07
CA HIS A 113 7.39 -3.16 -13.48
C HIS A 113 6.45 -4.11 -14.22
N ALA A 114 5.38 -4.50 -13.54
CA ALA A 114 4.41 -5.45 -14.05
C ALA A 114 3.62 -4.86 -15.23
N THR A 115 3.26 -5.71 -16.17
CA THR A 115 2.35 -5.38 -17.27
C THR A 115 0.98 -6.05 -17.10
N LYS A 116 0.90 -7.05 -16.21
CA LYS A 116 -0.34 -7.72 -15.83
C LYS A 116 -0.40 -7.94 -14.34
N ILE A 117 -1.57 -7.67 -13.76
CA ILE A 117 -1.86 -7.89 -12.34
C ILE A 117 -3.15 -8.72 -12.27
N TYR A 118 -3.14 -9.73 -11.43
CA TYR A 118 -4.31 -10.51 -11.06
C TYR A 118 -4.71 -10.15 -9.63
N VAL A 119 -5.97 -9.82 -9.42
CA VAL A 119 -6.55 -9.51 -8.11
C VAL A 119 -7.73 -10.45 -7.88
N SER A 120 -7.66 -11.24 -6.83
CA SER A 120 -8.73 -12.14 -6.41
C SER A 120 -9.17 -11.86 -4.98
N ILE A 121 -10.47 -11.74 -4.77
CA ILE A 121 -11.10 -11.62 -3.46
C ILE A 121 -12.12 -12.73 -3.34
N ALA A 122 -11.96 -13.60 -2.35
CA ALA A 122 -12.82 -14.74 -2.17
C ALA A 122 -13.05 -15.05 -0.67
N GLN A 123 -14.09 -15.80 -0.38
CA GLN A 123 -14.28 -16.44 0.90
C GLN A 123 -13.95 -17.93 0.77
N ALA A 124 -13.09 -18.44 1.65
CA ALA A 124 -12.85 -19.86 1.80
C ALA A 124 -13.04 -20.22 3.28
N ASP A 125 -13.89 -21.19 3.55
CA ASP A 125 -14.34 -21.55 4.88
C ASP A 125 -14.92 -20.31 5.61
N ASN A 126 -14.25 -19.87 6.67
CA ASN A 126 -14.63 -18.69 7.43
C ASN A 126 -13.59 -17.56 7.31
N ASN A 127 -12.78 -17.58 6.25
CA ASN A 127 -11.74 -16.58 6.00
C ASN A 127 -12.05 -15.79 4.74
N LEU A 128 -11.81 -14.48 4.81
CA LEU A 128 -11.64 -13.61 3.67
C LEU A 128 -10.22 -13.82 3.13
N ILE A 129 -10.10 -14.15 1.86
CA ILE A 129 -8.82 -14.36 1.19
C ILE A 129 -8.68 -13.32 0.08
N ILE A 130 -7.56 -12.60 0.08
CA ILE A 130 -7.20 -11.63 -0.95
C ILE A 130 -5.87 -12.07 -1.52
N ILE A 131 -5.82 -12.22 -2.85
CA ILE A 131 -4.61 -12.59 -3.57
C ILE A 131 -4.34 -11.53 -4.63
N ILE A 132 -3.11 -11.05 -4.68
CA ILE A 132 -2.61 -10.15 -5.72
C ILE A 132 -1.34 -10.77 -6.28
N GLU A 133 -1.35 -11.03 -7.57
CA GLU A 133 -0.20 -11.59 -8.31
C GLU A 133 0.15 -10.68 -9.47
N ASP A 134 1.42 -10.57 -9.81
CA ASP A 134 1.87 -9.86 -11.00
C ASP A 134 2.90 -10.65 -11.82
N ASN A 135 3.09 -10.22 -13.05
CA ASN A 135 4.06 -10.79 -13.95
C ASN A 135 5.38 -9.98 -14.02
N GLY A 136 5.66 -9.18 -13.02
CA GLY A 136 6.85 -8.34 -12.98
C GLY A 136 8.15 -9.10 -12.72
N GLN A 137 9.22 -8.36 -12.50
CA GLN A 137 10.57 -8.95 -12.37
C GLN A 137 10.80 -9.69 -11.05
N GLY A 138 9.88 -9.53 -10.06
CA GLY A 138 10.04 -10.12 -8.74
C GLY A 138 11.22 -9.56 -7.92
N CYS A 139 11.45 -10.12 -6.75
CA CYS A 139 12.56 -9.76 -5.87
C CYS A 139 12.87 -10.92 -4.92
N LYS A 140 14.06 -11.50 -5.02
CA LYS A 140 14.47 -12.64 -4.16
C LYS A 140 14.52 -12.32 -2.66
N ASN A 141 14.74 -11.05 -2.30
CA ASN A 141 14.82 -10.59 -0.90
C ASN A 141 13.88 -9.41 -0.73
N ILE A 142 12.60 -9.69 -0.60
CA ILE A 142 11.59 -8.65 -0.35
C ILE A 142 11.85 -8.06 1.05
N LYS A 143 12.24 -6.79 1.07
CA LYS A 143 12.27 -6.02 2.31
C LYS A 143 10.95 -5.26 2.40
N PRO A 144 10.07 -5.58 3.39
CA PRO A 144 8.82 -4.86 3.56
C PRO A 144 9.06 -3.35 3.63
N GLY A 145 8.46 -2.63 2.68
CA GLY A 145 8.38 -1.18 2.77
C GLY A 145 7.32 -0.75 3.78
N PHE A 146 7.17 0.55 3.95
CA PHE A 146 6.18 1.10 4.90
C PHE A 146 4.76 0.62 4.62
N GLY A 147 4.33 0.53 3.36
CA GLY A 147 2.98 0.09 2.99
C GLY A 147 2.68 -1.33 3.48
N ILE A 148 3.56 -2.29 3.17
CA ILE A 148 3.41 -3.69 3.64
C ILE A 148 3.47 -3.76 5.17
N HIS A 149 4.34 -2.97 5.81
CA HIS A 149 4.43 -2.95 7.28
C HIS A 149 3.11 -2.48 7.92
N HIS A 150 2.52 -1.40 7.44
CA HIS A 150 1.22 -0.91 7.92
C HIS A 150 0.07 -1.87 7.64
N LEU A 151 0.08 -2.53 6.47
CA LEU A 151 -0.88 -3.59 6.19
C LEU A 151 -0.75 -4.73 7.20
N THR A 152 0.48 -5.14 7.51
CA THR A 152 0.74 -6.21 8.50
C THR A 152 0.15 -5.84 9.86
N GLU A 153 0.44 -4.64 10.38
CA GLU A 153 -0.10 -4.18 11.65
C GLU A 153 -1.65 -4.21 11.70
N ARG A 154 -2.31 -3.78 10.61
CA ARG A 154 -3.78 -3.80 10.53
C ARG A 154 -4.36 -5.19 10.40
N ILE A 155 -3.72 -6.06 9.62
CA ILE A 155 -4.12 -7.45 9.43
C ILE A 155 -3.97 -8.22 10.74
N ASP A 156 -2.91 -7.97 11.51
CA ASP A 156 -2.69 -8.57 12.83
C ASP A 156 -3.80 -8.18 13.84
N LEU A 157 -4.28 -6.92 13.81
CA LEU A 157 -5.42 -6.48 14.63
C LEU A 157 -6.72 -7.24 14.31
N LEU A 158 -6.87 -7.67 13.06
CA LEU A 158 -7.99 -8.51 12.61
C LEU A 158 -7.71 -10.01 12.80
N GLN A 159 -6.62 -10.37 13.48
CA GLN A 159 -6.17 -11.76 13.67
C GLN A 159 -5.92 -12.49 12.33
N GLY A 160 -5.63 -11.73 11.29
CA GLY A 160 -5.33 -12.23 9.96
C GLY A 160 -3.86 -12.60 9.78
N ARG A 161 -3.53 -12.99 8.56
CA ARG A 161 -2.17 -13.33 8.13
C ARG A 161 -1.86 -12.70 6.78
N ILE A 162 -0.63 -12.25 6.61
CA ILE A 162 -0.10 -11.73 5.35
C ILE A 162 1.12 -12.55 4.95
N ARG A 163 1.19 -12.95 3.68
CA ARG A 163 2.34 -13.60 3.08
C ARG A 163 2.64 -12.91 1.75
N TYR A 164 3.91 -12.83 1.40
CA TYR A 164 4.34 -12.28 0.11
C TYR A 164 5.55 -13.05 -0.42
N TYR A 165 5.58 -13.22 -1.73
CA TYR A 165 6.60 -13.96 -2.47
C TYR A 165 7.07 -13.13 -3.65
N GLY A 166 8.31 -13.33 -4.08
CA GLY A 166 8.92 -12.54 -5.14
C GLY A 166 9.73 -13.34 -6.16
N ASP A 167 9.54 -14.66 -6.25
CA ASP A 167 10.39 -15.51 -7.11
C ASP A 167 10.08 -15.37 -8.61
N LYS A 168 8.81 -15.16 -8.96
CA LYS A 168 8.33 -15.04 -10.35
C LYS A 168 7.28 -13.94 -10.45
N GLY A 169 7.70 -12.68 -10.32
CA GLY A 169 6.80 -11.57 -10.07
C GLY A 169 6.59 -11.40 -8.56
N PHE A 170 5.61 -10.59 -8.17
CA PHE A 170 5.23 -10.39 -6.78
C PHE A 170 3.88 -11.06 -6.53
N GLU A 171 3.77 -11.80 -5.43
CA GLU A 171 2.53 -12.38 -4.94
C GLU A 171 2.29 -11.90 -3.51
N LEU A 172 1.11 -11.39 -3.24
CA LEU A 172 0.63 -10.98 -1.93
C LEU A 172 -0.62 -11.77 -1.59
N ILE A 173 -0.59 -12.49 -0.47
CA ILE A 173 -1.72 -13.28 0.03
C ILE A 173 -2.09 -12.76 1.41
N VAL A 174 -3.34 -12.39 1.58
CA VAL A 174 -3.92 -11.96 2.87
C VAL A 174 -5.08 -12.87 3.22
N GLU A 175 -5.09 -13.36 4.46
CA GLU A 175 -6.14 -14.18 5.04
C GLU A 175 -6.65 -13.52 6.31
N ILE A 176 -7.96 -13.24 6.41
CA ILE A 176 -8.57 -12.60 7.56
C ILE A 176 -9.76 -13.44 8.02
N PRO A 177 -9.82 -13.88 9.31
CA PRO A 177 -10.98 -14.55 9.85
C PRO A 177 -12.20 -13.62 9.80
N MET A 178 -13.26 -14.05 9.12
CA MET A 178 -14.52 -13.32 9.09
C MET A 178 -15.29 -13.59 10.40
N ARG A 179 -15.47 -12.55 11.20
CA ARG A 179 -16.33 -12.62 12.39
C ARG A 179 -17.78 -12.58 11.92
N ARG A 180 -18.39 -13.74 11.73
CA ARG A 180 -19.86 -13.79 11.66
C ARG A 180 -20.36 -13.31 13.01
N GLY A 181 -21.12 -12.22 13.03
CA GLY A 181 -21.81 -11.80 14.23
C GLY A 181 -22.58 -13.01 14.77
N GLU A 182 -22.33 -13.39 16.02
CA GLU A 182 -23.26 -14.24 16.75
C GLU A 182 -24.59 -13.49 16.69
N ASN A 183 -25.51 -13.97 15.90
CA ASN A 183 -26.91 -13.60 16.00
C ASN A 183 -27.32 -14.00 17.41
N ASN A 184 -27.26 -13.07 18.36
CA ASN A 184 -28.00 -13.17 19.59
C ASN A 184 -29.48 -13.24 19.20
N GLY A 185 -30.01 -14.51 19.19
CA GLY A 185 -31.42 -14.78 19.13
C GLY A 185 -32.14 -14.39 20.43
#